data_a50860c0222eded3a31862d9ca9eabd7
#
_entry.id   a50860c0222eded3a31862d9ca9eabd7
#
_cell.length_a   1.000
_cell.length_b   1.000
_cell.length_c   1.000
_cell.angle_alpha   90.00
_cell.angle_beta   90.00
_cell.angle_gamma   90.00
#
_symmetry.space_group_name_H-M   'P 1'
#
loop_
_entity.id
_entity.type
_entity.pdbx_description
1 polymer ?
#
loop_
_entity_poly.entity_id
_entity_poly.type
_entity_poly.pdbx_seq_one_letter_code
_entity_poly.pdbx_strand_id
1 'polypeptide(L)'
;MEPIIANPRACLGTGLVVAAAVLVIWLVTAGADGFGLVSFLVRFLHVLAAMVWVGLIVFVNFIQLVALRAADDQGREFLHKAIVPNVAWWFRHASTVAVLSGALLLLLAGYLAPSLVYGTGVYMPPPRVWLVWLGVIGALAMWMFVHMYIWPNMQVVLGIRPGDDAAKAQARNRVITFARLNLIFAVPVTFAMVAAAHLY
;
A
#
# COMPACT_ATOMS: atom_id res chain seq x y z
N MET A 1 16.59 -26.57 -15.05
CA MET A 1 15.75 -25.36 -14.85
C MET A 1 14.69 -25.71 -13.81
N GLU A 2 14.70 -25.03 -12.69
CA GLU A 2 13.55 -25.21 -11.76
C GLU A 2 12.28 -24.82 -12.52
N PRO A 3 11.23 -25.61 -12.42
CA PRO A 3 9.99 -25.28 -13.06
C PRO A 3 9.49 -23.90 -12.57
N ILE A 4 8.95 -23.11 -13.48
CA ILE A 4 8.47 -21.73 -13.20
C ILE A 4 7.66 -21.68 -11.91
N ILE A 5 6.83 -22.70 -11.69
CA ILE A 5 5.94 -22.83 -10.53
C ILE A 5 6.70 -22.95 -9.19
N ALA A 6 7.92 -23.47 -9.17
CA ALA A 6 8.71 -23.61 -7.95
C ALA A 6 9.34 -22.28 -7.49
N ASN A 7 9.38 -21.27 -8.37
CA ASN A 7 10.01 -19.99 -8.07
C ASN A 7 8.96 -18.85 -8.09
N PRO A 8 8.61 -18.26 -6.94
CA PRO A 8 7.59 -17.21 -6.88
C PRO A 8 7.95 -15.95 -7.69
N ARG A 9 9.25 -15.66 -7.88
CA ARG A 9 9.69 -14.54 -8.74
C ARG A 9 9.43 -14.85 -10.21
N ALA A 10 9.63 -16.09 -10.64
CA ALA A 10 9.32 -16.53 -11.99
C ALA A 10 7.81 -16.53 -12.24
N CYS A 11 7.00 -16.97 -11.28
CA CYS A 11 5.54 -16.88 -11.36
C CYS A 11 5.06 -15.44 -11.53
N LEU A 12 5.58 -14.52 -10.72
CA LEU A 12 5.24 -13.10 -10.82
C LEU A 12 5.67 -12.52 -12.19
N GLY A 13 6.88 -12.84 -12.65
CA GLY A 13 7.38 -12.44 -13.96
C GLY A 13 6.50 -12.95 -15.09
N THR A 14 6.07 -14.21 -15.05
CA THR A 14 5.13 -14.79 -16.03
C THR A 14 3.80 -14.05 -16.01
N GLY A 15 3.25 -13.75 -14.83
CA GLY A 15 2.02 -12.96 -14.70
C GLY A 15 2.14 -11.57 -15.34
N LEU A 16 3.28 -10.90 -15.13
CA LEU A 16 3.55 -9.60 -15.77
C LEU A 16 3.68 -9.70 -17.28
N VAL A 17 4.31 -10.76 -17.81
CA VAL A 17 4.39 -11.00 -19.27
C VAL A 17 2.99 -11.23 -19.86
N VAL A 18 2.14 -12.01 -19.21
CA VAL A 18 0.76 -12.21 -19.64
C VAL A 18 -0.03 -10.90 -19.61
N ALA A 19 0.11 -10.09 -18.55
CA ALA A 19 -0.54 -8.78 -18.46
C ALA A 19 -0.06 -7.83 -19.59
N ALA A 20 1.24 -7.84 -19.89
CA ALA A 20 1.79 -7.08 -21.03
C ALA A 20 1.23 -7.55 -22.37
N ALA A 21 1.10 -8.85 -22.58
CA ALA A 21 0.48 -9.39 -23.80
C ALA A 21 -0.98 -8.97 -23.95
N VAL A 22 -1.77 -9.02 -22.87
CA VAL A 22 -3.16 -8.53 -22.84
C VAL A 22 -3.21 -7.03 -23.17
N LEU A 23 -2.30 -6.24 -22.60
CA LEU A 23 -2.20 -4.81 -22.89
C LEU A 23 -1.90 -4.55 -24.38
N VAL A 24 -0.95 -5.27 -24.98
CA VAL A 24 -0.62 -5.15 -26.41
C VAL A 24 -1.82 -5.49 -27.28
N ILE A 25 -2.51 -6.59 -27.00
CA ILE A 25 -3.74 -6.98 -27.71
C ILE A 25 -4.79 -5.87 -27.62
N TRP A 26 -5.00 -5.33 -26.43
CA TRP A 26 -5.96 -4.24 -26.22
C TRP A 26 -5.56 -2.97 -26.99
N LEU A 27 -4.29 -2.57 -26.99
CA LEU A 27 -3.79 -1.41 -27.74
C LEU A 27 -4.00 -1.55 -29.24
N VAL A 28 -3.76 -2.76 -29.78
CA VAL A 28 -3.92 -3.03 -31.22
C VAL A 28 -5.39 -3.06 -31.64
N THR A 29 -6.28 -3.56 -30.76
CA THR A 29 -7.70 -3.76 -31.12
C THR A 29 -8.58 -2.57 -30.79
N ALA A 30 -8.34 -1.88 -29.68
CA ALA A 30 -9.21 -0.80 -29.19
C ALA A 30 -8.66 0.60 -29.53
N GLY A 31 -7.35 0.70 -29.79
CA GLY A 31 -6.66 1.97 -29.93
C GLY A 31 -6.61 2.76 -28.59
N ALA A 32 -5.46 3.27 -28.22
CA ALA A 32 -5.34 4.18 -27.09
C ALA A 32 -4.41 5.32 -27.47
N ASP A 33 -4.73 6.54 -27.03
CA ASP A 33 -3.79 7.62 -27.08
C ASP A 33 -2.68 7.43 -26.01
N GLY A 34 -1.54 8.10 -26.22
CA GLY A 34 -0.40 7.95 -25.34
C GLY A 34 -0.72 8.42 -23.90
N PHE A 35 -1.59 9.43 -23.72
CA PHE A 35 -1.99 9.94 -22.41
C PHE A 35 -2.90 8.95 -21.66
N GLY A 36 -3.87 8.36 -22.36
CA GLY A 36 -4.73 7.31 -21.81
C GLY A 36 -3.92 6.09 -21.37
N LEU A 37 -2.93 5.67 -22.16
CA LEU A 37 -2.03 4.58 -21.79
C LEU A 37 -1.24 4.88 -20.53
N VAL A 38 -0.60 6.05 -20.42
CA VAL A 38 0.16 6.45 -19.22
C VAL A 38 -0.77 6.48 -17.98
N SER A 39 -1.94 7.09 -18.11
CA SER A 39 -2.92 7.17 -17.02
C SER A 39 -3.37 5.78 -16.57
N PHE A 40 -3.59 4.86 -17.52
CA PHE A 40 -3.93 3.46 -17.21
C PHE A 40 -2.79 2.76 -16.44
N LEU A 41 -1.55 2.87 -16.93
CA LEU A 41 -0.40 2.20 -16.29
C LEU A 41 -0.15 2.72 -14.88
N VAL A 42 -0.26 4.02 -14.66
CA VAL A 42 -0.13 4.60 -13.32
C VAL A 42 -1.26 4.13 -12.39
N ARG A 43 -2.49 4.04 -12.91
CA ARG A 43 -3.64 3.51 -12.16
C ARG A 43 -3.45 2.03 -11.81
N PHE A 44 -2.99 1.23 -12.76
CA PHE A 44 -2.69 -0.18 -12.53
C PHE A 44 -1.63 -0.34 -11.42
N LEU A 45 -0.53 0.42 -11.50
CA LEU A 45 0.52 0.43 -10.47
C LEU A 45 -0.04 0.85 -9.10
N HIS A 46 -0.88 1.91 -9.06
CA HIS A 46 -1.50 2.37 -7.83
C HIS A 46 -2.39 1.30 -7.18
N VAL A 47 -3.26 0.68 -7.95
CA VAL A 47 -4.15 -0.38 -7.46
C VAL A 47 -3.35 -1.58 -6.97
N LEU A 48 -2.34 -2.02 -7.73
CA LEU A 48 -1.50 -3.15 -7.34
C LEU A 48 -0.74 -2.86 -6.03
N ALA A 49 -0.14 -1.69 -5.91
CA ALA A 49 0.57 -1.28 -4.70
C ALA A 49 -0.38 -1.15 -3.49
N ALA A 50 -1.58 -0.60 -3.69
CA ALA A 50 -2.61 -0.50 -2.67
C ALA A 50 -3.10 -1.89 -2.21
N MET A 51 -3.31 -2.84 -3.14
CA MET A 51 -3.66 -4.23 -2.80
C MET A 51 -2.60 -4.89 -1.92
N VAL A 52 -1.32 -4.75 -2.28
CA VAL A 52 -0.21 -5.28 -1.48
C VAL A 52 -0.19 -4.61 -0.11
N TRP A 53 -0.32 -3.29 -0.04
CA TRP A 53 -0.27 -2.56 1.23
C TRP A 53 -1.43 -2.94 2.16
N VAL A 54 -2.68 -2.90 1.66
CA VAL A 54 -3.87 -3.27 2.45
C VAL A 54 -3.84 -4.75 2.84
N GLY A 55 -3.42 -5.63 1.93
CA GLY A 55 -3.25 -7.06 2.23
C GLY A 55 -2.24 -7.29 3.35
N LEU A 56 -1.13 -6.54 3.36
CA LEU A 56 -0.14 -6.62 4.44
C LEU A 56 -0.67 -6.04 5.77
N ILE A 57 -1.54 -5.03 5.75
CA ILE A 57 -2.22 -4.54 6.97
C ILE A 57 -3.04 -5.68 7.59
N VAL A 58 -3.81 -6.40 6.77
CA VAL A 58 -4.59 -7.56 7.22
C VAL A 58 -3.66 -8.67 7.73
N PHE A 59 -2.65 -9.04 6.96
CA PHE A 59 -1.68 -10.07 7.33
C PHE A 59 -0.99 -9.76 8.68
N VAL A 60 -0.48 -8.55 8.85
CA VAL A 60 0.19 -8.14 10.09
C VAL A 60 -0.76 -8.25 11.29
N ASN A 61 -1.97 -7.75 11.15
CA ASN A 61 -2.90 -7.66 12.27
C ASN A 61 -3.54 -8.99 12.68
N PHE A 62 -3.88 -9.84 11.71
CA PHE A 62 -4.63 -11.09 11.96
C PHE A 62 -3.77 -12.34 11.92
N ILE A 63 -2.57 -12.29 11.32
CA ILE A 63 -1.69 -13.45 11.20
C ILE A 63 -0.39 -13.22 11.96
N GLN A 64 0.42 -12.24 11.56
CA GLN A 64 1.76 -12.05 12.11
C GLN A 64 1.75 -11.73 13.62
N LEU A 65 0.96 -10.76 14.06
CA LEU A 65 0.89 -10.39 15.48
C LEU A 65 0.26 -11.47 16.34
N VAL A 66 -0.65 -12.27 15.79
CA VAL A 66 -1.23 -13.44 16.46
C VAL A 66 -0.18 -14.53 16.60
N ALA A 67 0.55 -14.86 15.53
CA ALA A 67 1.63 -15.83 15.55
C ALA A 67 2.73 -15.45 16.55
N LEU A 68 3.15 -14.18 16.58
CA LEU A 68 4.15 -13.68 17.53
C LEU A 68 3.73 -13.79 19.00
N ARG A 69 2.43 -13.72 19.30
CA ARG A 69 1.90 -13.89 20.65
C ARG A 69 1.82 -15.35 21.06
N ALA A 70 1.49 -16.22 20.13
CA ALA A 70 1.33 -17.67 20.38
C ALA A 70 2.66 -18.43 20.40
N ALA A 71 3.70 -17.87 19.74
CA ALA A 71 5.00 -18.51 19.63
C ALA A 71 5.77 -18.55 20.96
N ASP A 72 6.49 -19.67 21.19
CA ASP A 72 7.54 -19.76 22.20
C ASP A 72 8.74 -18.88 21.84
N ASP A 73 9.77 -18.88 22.65
CA ASP A 73 10.93 -17.98 22.46
C ASP A 73 11.69 -18.30 21.17
N GLN A 74 11.84 -19.58 20.80
CA GLN A 74 12.50 -19.98 19.56
C GLN A 74 11.69 -19.61 18.33
N GLY A 75 10.39 -19.87 18.35
CA GLY A 75 9.48 -19.47 17.27
C GLY A 75 9.39 -17.96 17.09
N ARG A 76 9.39 -17.23 18.19
CA ARG A 76 9.41 -15.76 18.18
C ARG A 76 10.70 -15.20 17.58
N GLU A 77 11.84 -15.77 17.94
CA GLU A 77 13.14 -15.41 17.38
C GLU A 77 13.18 -15.70 15.87
N PHE A 78 12.69 -16.85 15.44
CA PHE A 78 12.59 -17.19 14.01
C PHE A 78 11.71 -16.18 13.25
N LEU A 79 10.52 -15.87 13.77
CA LEU A 79 9.62 -14.90 13.13
C LEU A 79 10.27 -13.52 13.03
N HIS A 80 10.98 -13.07 14.06
CA HIS A 80 11.69 -11.78 14.05
C HIS A 80 12.86 -11.74 13.06
N LYS A 81 13.53 -12.87 12.82
CA LYS A 81 14.66 -12.94 11.88
C LYS A 81 14.20 -13.16 10.43
N ALA A 82 13.21 -14.01 10.21
CA ALA A 82 12.84 -14.47 8.86
C ALA A 82 11.65 -13.76 8.24
N ILE A 83 10.62 -13.43 9.02
CA ILE A 83 9.33 -12.93 8.50
C ILE A 83 9.20 -11.41 8.66
N VAL A 84 9.37 -10.93 9.89
CA VAL A 84 9.10 -9.51 10.23
C VAL A 84 9.90 -8.51 9.38
N PRO A 85 11.21 -8.69 9.11
CA PRO A 85 11.97 -7.75 8.28
C PRO A 85 11.48 -7.69 6.83
N ASN A 86 11.14 -8.84 6.25
CA ASN A 86 10.61 -8.92 4.88
C ASN A 86 9.25 -8.24 4.77
N VAL A 87 8.35 -8.52 5.72
CA VAL A 87 7.03 -7.87 5.78
C VAL A 87 7.17 -6.36 5.95
N ALA A 88 8.07 -5.89 6.83
CA ALA A 88 8.32 -4.48 7.04
C ALA A 88 8.89 -3.80 5.78
N TRP A 89 9.72 -4.49 5.01
CA TRP A 89 10.25 -3.99 3.74
C TRP A 89 9.13 -3.79 2.71
N TRP A 90 8.34 -4.83 2.44
CA TRP A 90 7.22 -4.77 1.52
C TRP A 90 6.19 -3.71 1.93
N PHE A 91 5.89 -3.65 3.23
CA PHE A 91 4.93 -2.70 3.79
C PHE A 91 5.32 -1.24 3.50
N ARG A 92 6.58 -0.89 3.72
CA ARG A 92 7.12 0.45 3.44
C ARG A 92 7.09 0.79 1.95
N HIS A 93 7.58 -0.12 1.11
CA HIS A 93 7.70 0.16 -0.32
C HIS A 93 6.33 0.19 -0.99
N ALA A 94 5.45 -0.76 -0.68
CA ALA A 94 4.09 -0.76 -1.21
C ALA A 94 3.32 0.51 -0.82
N SER A 95 3.40 0.95 0.45
CA SER A 95 2.77 2.18 0.89
C SER A 95 3.31 3.43 0.17
N THR A 96 4.62 3.49 -0.04
CA THR A 96 5.26 4.61 -0.74
C THR A 96 4.86 4.62 -2.23
N VAL A 97 4.90 3.48 -2.90
CA VAL A 97 4.46 3.38 -4.30
C VAL A 97 2.99 3.73 -4.45
N ALA A 98 2.13 3.27 -3.53
CA ALA A 98 0.71 3.61 -3.55
C ALA A 98 0.47 5.12 -3.40
N VAL A 99 1.13 5.79 -2.45
CA VAL A 99 0.98 7.24 -2.25
C VAL A 99 1.52 8.04 -3.44
N LEU A 100 2.71 7.72 -3.94
CA LEU A 100 3.32 8.46 -5.06
C LEU A 100 2.53 8.27 -6.36
N SER A 101 2.12 7.04 -6.67
CA SER A 101 1.29 6.78 -7.85
C SER A 101 -0.10 7.39 -7.73
N GLY A 102 -0.68 7.44 -6.53
CA GLY A 102 -1.93 8.13 -6.25
C GLY A 102 -1.83 9.65 -6.46
N ALA A 103 -0.75 10.27 -6.00
CA ALA A 103 -0.47 11.68 -6.26
C ALA A 103 -0.32 11.97 -7.76
N LEU A 104 0.40 11.09 -8.47
CA LEU A 104 0.54 11.22 -9.93
C LEU A 104 -0.80 11.04 -10.64
N LEU A 105 -1.68 10.14 -10.17
CA LEU A 105 -3.03 9.99 -10.72
C LEU A 105 -3.87 11.25 -10.56
N LEU A 106 -3.79 11.94 -9.42
CA LEU A 106 -4.50 13.20 -9.21
C LEU A 106 -4.04 14.27 -10.23
N LEU A 107 -2.74 14.30 -10.54
CA LEU A 107 -2.19 15.20 -11.55
C LEU A 107 -2.66 14.82 -12.97
N LEU A 108 -2.51 13.56 -13.37
CA LEU A 108 -2.86 13.07 -14.70
C LEU A 108 -4.38 13.14 -14.96
N ALA A 109 -5.20 12.87 -13.97
CA ALA A 109 -6.65 12.97 -14.08
C ALA A 109 -7.18 14.41 -14.04
N GLY A 110 -6.29 15.39 -13.84
CA GLY A 110 -6.69 16.80 -13.70
C GLY A 110 -7.50 17.09 -12.41
N TYR A 111 -7.47 16.18 -11.45
CA TYR A 111 -8.29 16.29 -10.23
C TYR A 111 -7.62 17.13 -9.13
N LEU A 112 -6.33 17.43 -9.25
CA LEU A 112 -5.65 18.21 -8.23
C LEU A 112 -6.22 19.62 -8.10
N ALA A 113 -6.36 20.35 -9.22
CA ALA A 113 -6.92 21.69 -9.21
C ALA A 113 -8.42 21.73 -8.84
N PRO A 114 -9.32 20.91 -9.46
CA PRO A 114 -10.73 20.85 -9.07
C PRO A 114 -10.98 20.36 -7.66
N SER A 115 -10.11 19.51 -7.12
CA SER A 115 -10.23 19.04 -5.74
C SER A 115 -9.75 20.06 -4.72
N LEU A 116 -8.85 20.99 -5.10
CA LEU A 116 -8.33 22.07 -4.25
C LEU A 116 -9.14 23.34 -4.36
N VAL A 117 -9.65 23.65 -5.57
CA VAL A 117 -10.31 24.92 -5.86
C VAL A 117 -11.64 24.68 -6.54
N TYR A 118 -12.74 25.01 -5.88
CA TYR A 118 -14.08 25.05 -6.47
C TYR A 118 -14.08 25.99 -7.69
N GLY A 119 -14.42 25.47 -8.85
CA GLY A 119 -14.69 26.31 -10.04
C GLY A 119 -13.60 26.35 -11.12
N THR A 120 -12.61 25.46 -11.13
CA THR A 120 -11.59 25.43 -12.18
C THR A 120 -11.93 24.48 -13.33
N GLY A 121 -12.86 24.83 -14.20
CA GLY A 121 -13.00 24.23 -15.53
C GLY A 121 -13.32 22.73 -15.66
N VAL A 122 -12.89 21.87 -14.78
CA VAL A 122 -13.27 20.47 -14.67
C VAL A 122 -14.29 20.32 -13.55
N TYR A 123 -15.53 20.06 -13.91
CA TYR A 123 -16.59 19.90 -12.92
C TYR A 123 -16.40 18.57 -12.17
N MET A 124 -16.16 18.67 -10.86
CA MET A 124 -16.20 17.53 -9.96
C MET A 124 -17.37 17.73 -8.99
N PRO A 125 -18.35 16.81 -8.95
CA PRO A 125 -19.46 16.92 -7.99
C PRO A 125 -18.95 17.01 -6.56
N PRO A 126 -19.54 17.85 -5.69
CA PRO A 126 -19.12 18.00 -4.31
C PRO A 126 -18.92 16.67 -3.54
N PRO A 127 -19.83 15.69 -3.63
CA PRO A 127 -19.63 14.40 -2.94
C PRO A 127 -18.37 13.66 -3.40
N ARG A 128 -18.00 13.75 -4.67
CA ARG A 128 -16.76 13.15 -5.19
C ARG A 128 -15.52 13.83 -4.62
N VAL A 129 -15.52 15.15 -4.51
CA VAL A 129 -14.43 15.94 -3.90
C VAL A 129 -14.17 15.45 -2.47
N TRP A 130 -15.20 15.29 -1.66
CA TRP A 130 -15.07 14.79 -0.30
C TRP A 130 -14.51 13.37 -0.23
N LEU A 131 -14.94 12.48 -1.10
CA LEU A 131 -14.43 11.11 -1.17
C LEU A 131 -12.96 11.08 -1.57
N VAL A 132 -12.56 11.86 -2.57
CA VAL A 132 -11.15 11.98 -2.98
C VAL A 132 -10.30 12.46 -1.81
N TRP A 133 -10.68 13.53 -1.13
CA TRP A 133 -9.92 14.06 0.00
C TRP A 133 -9.90 13.15 1.21
N LEU A 134 -11.01 12.49 1.54
CA LEU A 134 -11.03 11.46 2.59
C LEU A 134 -10.02 10.36 2.28
N GLY A 135 -10.00 9.88 1.04
CA GLY A 135 -9.04 8.88 0.59
C GLY A 135 -7.59 9.38 0.65
N VAL A 136 -7.31 10.58 0.13
CA VAL A 136 -5.96 11.17 0.11
C VAL A 136 -5.43 11.43 1.50
N ILE A 137 -6.19 12.15 2.33
CA ILE A 137 -5.76 12.50 3.70
C ILE A 137 -5.60 11.23 4.54
N GLY A 138 -6.54 10.29 4.42
CA GLY A 138 -6.46 9.01 5.11
C GLY A 138 -5.24 8.19 4.68
N ALA A 139 -4.95 8.10 3.38
CA ALA A 139 -3.78 7.38 2.87
C ALA A 139 -2.47 8.04 3.31
N LEU A 140 -2.39 9.39 3.31
CA LEU A 140 -1.23 10.12 3.82
C LEU A 140 -1.03 9.89 5.33
N ALA A 141 -2.09 9.88 6.13
CA ALA A 141 -2.02 9.56 7.55
C ALA A 141 -1.52 8.12 7.76
N MET A 142 -2.06 7.16 7.02
CA MET A 142 -1.61 5.77 7.05
C MET A 142 -0.13 5.62 6.65
N TRP A 143 0.31 6.30 5.61
CA TRP A 143 1.71 6.34 5.18
C TRP A 143 2.61 6.95 6.26
N MET A 144 2.19 8.05 6.88
CA MET A 144 2.88 8.68 8.01
C MET A 144 3.02 7.73 9.19
N PHE A 145 1.97 6.95 9.53
CA PHE A 145 2.05 5.94 10.57
C PHE A 145 3.14 4.90 10.27
N VAL A 146 3.26 4.48 9.01
CA VAL A 146 4.29 3.51 8.58
C VAL A 146 5.70 4.09 8.76
N HIS A 147 5.94 5.31 8.26
CA HIS A 147 7.30 5.85 8.13
C HIS A 147 7.79 6.57 9.38
N MET A 148 6.90 7.25 10.11
CA MET A 148 7.27 8.03 11.28
C MET A 148 7.12 7.26 12.61
N TYR A 149 6.25 6.25 12.65
CA TYR A 149 5.97 5.54 13.89
C TYR A 149 6.30 4.05 13.83
N ILE A 150 5.80 3.31 12.84
CA ILE A 150 6.02 1.86 12.77
C ILE A 150 7.49 1.57 12.49
N TRP A 151 8.06 2.13 11.43
CA TRP A 151 9.41 1.78 11.00
C TRP A 151 10.49 2.18 12.02
N PRO A 152 10.55 3.41 12.57
CA PRO A 152 11.56 3.75 13.57
C PRO A 152 11.51 2.86 14.83
N ASN A 153 10.31 2.54 15.31
CA ASN A 153 10.14 1.64 16.44
C ASN A 153 10.46 0.19 16.08
N MET A 154 10.14 -0.26 14.86
CA MET A 154 10.51 -1.59 14.38
C MET A 154 12.04 -1.76 14.32
N GLN A 155 12.80 -0.73 13.99
CA GLN A 155 14.27 -0.78 14.02
C GLN A 155 14.82 -1.06 15.43
N VAL A 156 14.17 -0.54 16.48
CA VAL A 156 14.54 -0.85 17.88
C VAL A 156 14.16 -2.28 18.24
N VAL A 157 12.97 -2.74 17.83
CA VAL A 157 12.50 -4.12 18.07
C VAL A 157 13.41 -5.15 17.40
N LEU A 158 13.88 -4.85 16.18
CA LEU A 158 14.77 -5.72 15.40
C LEU A 158 16.25 -5.60 15.79
N GLY A 159 16.61 -4.72 16.73
CA GLY A 159 18.00 -4.50 17.13
C GLY A 159 18.85 -3.74 16.11
N ILE A 160 18.25 -3.14 15.08
CA ILE A 160 18.95 -2.27 14.10
C ILE A 160 19.37 -0.97 14.78
N ARG A 161 18.54 -0.45 15.69
CA ARG A 161 18.85 0.66 16.57
C ARG A 161 19.05 0.16 17.99
N PRO A 162 20.04 0.72 18.75
CA PRO A 162 20.26 0.34 20.12
C PRO A 162 19.03 0.67 20.99
N GLY A 163 18.75 -0.19 21.95
CA GLY A 163 17.71 -0.02 22.96
C GLY A 163 17.77 -1.14 23.98
N ASP A 164 17.54 -0.80 25.23
CA ASP A 164 17.38 -1.75 26.31
C ASP A 164 16.03 -2.49 26.23
N ASP A 165 15.79 -3.40 27.11
CA ASP A 165 14.56 -4.21 27.11
C ASP A 165 13.29 -3.36 27.33
N ALA A 166 13.38 -2.30 28.12
CA ALA A 166 12.29 -1.37 28.36
C ALA A 166 11.98 -0.58 27.08
N ALA A 167 13.00 -0.06 26.38
CA ALA A 167 12.85 0.62 25.09
C ALA A 167 12.26 -0.30 24.02
N LYS A 168 12.71 -1.56 23.94
CA LYS A 168 12.16 -2.56 23.02
C LYS A 168 10.69 -2.87 23.30
N ALA A 169 10.31 -3.01 24.58
CA ALA A 169 8.92 -3.23 24.97
C ALA A 169 8.03 -2.03 24.60
N GLN A 170 8.48 -0.80 24.86
CA GLN A 170 7.78 0.41 24.47
C GLN A 170 7.64 0.53 22.94
N ALA A 171 8.73 0.28 22.19
CA ALA A 171 8.74 0.30 20.74
C ALA A 171 7.74 -0.72 20.16
N ARG A 172 7.70 -1.95 20.72
CA ARG A 172 6.74 -2.98 20.33
C ARG A 172 5.30 -2.51 20.51
N ASN A 173 4.98 -1.91 21.66
CA ASN A 173 3.63 -1.39 21.92
C ASN A 173 3.24 -0.29 20.93
N ARG A 174 4.16 0.62 20.60
CA ARG A 174 3.92 1.65 19.56
C ARG A 174 3.68 1.04 18.18
N VAL A 175 4.47 0.06 17.77
CA VAL A 175 4.27 -0.65 16.51
C VAL A 175 2.86 -1.27 16.45
N ILE A 176 2.43 -1.95 17.50
CA ILE A 176 1.10 -2.57 17.57
C ILE A 176 0.01 -1.49 17.49
N THR A 177 0.14 -0.39 18.23
CA THR A 177 -0.85 0.70 18.22
C THR A 177 -1.02 1.27 16.80
N PHE A 178 0.09 1.64 16.14
CA PHE A 178 0.01 2.23 14.80
C PHE A 178 -0.37 1.21 13.72
N ALA A 179 -0.05 -0.08 13.88
CA ALA A 179 -0.57 -1.14 13.03
C ALA A 179 -2.10 -1.28 13.14
N ARG A 180 -2.67 -1.13 14.34
CA ARG A 180 -4.12 -1.11 14.56
C ARG A 180 -4.79 0.14 13.98
N LEU A 181 -4.17 1.31 14.14
CA LEU A 181 -4.65 2.53 13.51
C LEU A 181 -4.67 2.40 11.98
N ASN A 182 -3.61 1.86 11.36
CA ASN A 182 -3.62 1.55 9.94
C ASN A 182 -4.79 0.65 9.53
N LEU A 183 -5.12 -0.37 10.33
CA LEU A 183 -6.25 -1.25 10.06
C LEU A 183 -7.59 -0.50 10.13
N ILE A 184 -7.77 0.39 11.10
CA ILE A 184 -8.98 1.23 11.23
C ILE A 184 -9.15 2.13 10.00
N PHE A 185 -8.06 2.75 9.53
CA PHE A 185 -8.08 3.64 8.37
C PHE A 185 -8.22 2.89 7.03
N ALA A 186 -7.72 1.65 6.94
CA ALA A 186 -7.70 0.89 5.68
C ALA A 186 -9.08 0.74 5.04
N VAL A 187 -10.11 0.45 5.83
CA VAL A 187 -11.47 0.24 5.31
C VAL A 187 -12.09 1.53 4.77
N PRO A 188 -12.20 2.63 5.53
CA PRO A 188 -12.79 3.86 5.03
C PRO A 188 -11.98 4.51 3.89
N VAL A 189 -10.66 4.40 3.90
CA VAL A 189 -9.81 4.90 2.80
C VAL A 189 -10.06 4.10 1.53
N THR A 190 -10.07 2.77 1.60
CA THR A 190 -10.36 1.92 0.44
C THR A 190 -11.78 2.18 -0.09
N PHE A 191 -12.77 2.30 0.80
CA PHE A 191 -14.13 2.65 0.41
C PHE A 191 -14.18 3.99 -0.32
N ALA A 192 -13.54 5.03 0.22
CA ALA A 192 -13.53 6.37 -0.37
C ALA A 192 -12.89 6.37 -1.77
N MET A 193 -11.77 5.65 -1.95
CA MET A 193 -11.08 5.54 -3.24
C MET A 193 -11.93 4.81 -4.28
N VAL A 194 -12.58 3.69 -3.90
CA VAL A 194 -13.49 2.95 -4.79
C VAL A 194 -14.72 3.77 -5.13
N ALA A 195 -15.34 4.40 -4.13
CA ALA A 195 -16.51 5.24 -4.34
C ALA A 195 -16.23 6.45 -5.24
N ALA A 196 -15.10 7.13 -5.02
CA ALA A 196 -14.67 8.25 -5.88
C ALA A 196 -14.42 7.84 -7.34
N ALA A 197 -14.04 6.58 -7.59
CA ALA A 197 -13.80 6.07 -8.93
C ALA A 197 -15.07 5.59 -9.65
N HIS A 198 -16.12 5.16 -8.93
CA HIS A 198 -17.23 4.38 -9.50
C HIS A 198 -18.62 4.95 -9.25
N LEU A 199 -18.80 5.83 -8.25
CA LEU A 199 -20.14 6.38 -7.94
C LEU A 199 -20.45 7.69 -8.68
N TYR A 200 -19.50 8.29 -9.39
CA TYR A 200 -19.64 9.59 -10.06
C TYR A 200 -18.96 9.62 -11.43
#